data_25035846131f30a61ee194201d89a737
#
_entry.id   25035846131f30a61ee194201d89a737
#
_cell.length_a   1.000
_cell.length_b   1.000
_cell.length_c   1.000
_cell.angle_alpha   90.00
_cell.angle_beta   90.00
_cell.angle_gamma   90.00
#
_symmetry.space_group_name_H-M   'P 1'
#
loop_
_entity.id
_entity.type
_entity.pdbx_description
1 polymer ?
#
loop_
_entity_poly.entity_id
_entity_poly.type
_entity_poly.pdbx_seq_one_letter_code
_entity_poly.pdbx_strand_id
1 'polypeptide(L)'
;MTQDVINAVKEAKEQSKPRNFTESIDIIINIRDLDVKKPENRFNEEVTLPNGRGKDVKIGVIADGELIVQAKDAGLDTVINKQDLEEFGKDRKSAKKMANSVDFLVAQADMMPLVGRFLGPVLGPRGKMPKPVPASIKLDPLLERLQSTVKVGVKQQPSVQIVVGSQDMSDEDIAENIETVLTVLDRNLEKGRSQIKSMFIKTTMGPVVRVI
;
A
#
# COMPACT_ATOMS: atom_id res chain seq x y z
N MET A 1 -10.46 17.69 -15.34
CA MET A 1 -10.02 16.93 -14.16
C MET A 1 -8.56 16.49 -14.29
N THR A 2 -8.13 15.80 -15.33
CA THR A 2 -6.72 15.38 -15.49
C THR A 2 -5.75 16.58 -15.50
N GLN A 3 -6.09 17.67 -16.22
CA GLN A 3 -5.27 18.89 -16.26
C GLN A 3 -5.19 19.58 -14.89
N ASP A 4 -6.27 19.59 -14.14
CA ASP A 4 -6.31 20.19 -12.79
C ASP A 4 -5.45 19.38 -11.81
N VAL A 5 -5.43 18.06 -11.98
CA VAL A 5 -4.57 17.14 -11.21
C VAL A 5 -3.09 17.39 -11.52
N ILE A 6 -2.72 17.51 -12.80
CA ILE A 6 -1.34 17.80 -13.21
C ILE A 6 -0.88 19.14 -12.62
N ASN A 7 -1.71 20.18 -12.72
CA ASN A 7 -1.40 21.49 -12.15
C ASN A 7 -1.22 21.44 -10.64
N ALA A 8 -2.08 20.70 -9.94
CA ALA A 8 -1.99 20.54 -8.48
C ALA A 8 -0.75 19.72 -8.06
N VAL A 9 -0.35 18.70 -8.82
CA VAL A 9 0.90 17.95 -8.58
C VAL A 9 2.10 18.87 -8.74
N LYS A 10 2.13 19.67 -9.81
CA LYS A 10 3.19 20.65 -10.05
C LYS A 10 3.28 21.68 -8.94
N GLU A 11 2.15 22.26 -8.56
CA GLU A 11 2.07 23.21 -7.45
C GLU A 11 2.55 22.60 -6.12
N ALA A 12 2.16 21.37 -5.81
CA ALA A 12 2.60 20.66 -4.59
C ALA A 12 4.11 20.42 -4.57
N LYS A 13 4.73 20.14 -5.73
CA LYS A 13 6.19 19.98 -5.86
C LYS A 13 6.90 21.34 -5.72
N GLU A 14 6.40 22.39 -6.36
CA GLU A 14 6.98 23.75 -6.32
C GLU A 14 6.92 24.37 -4.91
N GLN A 15 5.83 24.16 -4.18
CA GLN A 15 5.66 24.66 -2.82
C GLN A 15 6.44 23.84 -1.78
N SER A 16 6.96 22.68 -2.16
CA SER A 16 7.78 21.85 -1.27
C SER A 16 9.19 22.43 -1.14
N LYS A 17 9.66 22.57 0.10
CA LYS A 17 11.03 23.01 0.36
C LYS A 17 12.01 21.87 0.03
N PRO A 18 13.19 22.19 -0.55
CA PRO A 18 14.21 21.17 -0.81
C PRO A 18 14.65 20.49 0.49
N ARG A 19 14.78 19.16 0.44
CA ARG A 19 15.13 18.31 1.59
C ARG A 19 16.21 17.30 1.22
N ASN A 20 16.78 16.66 2.23
CA ASN A 20 17.83 15.65 2.06
C ASN A 20 17.28 14.25 1.72
N PHE A 21 16.03 14.13 1.36
CA PHE A 21 15.38 12.88 0.96
C PHE A 21 14.30 13.16 -0.09
N THR A 22 14.06 12.18 -0.95
CA THR A 22 12.97 12.24 -1.94
C THR A 22 11.63 12.09 -1.23
N GLU A 23 10.77 13.12 -1.36
CA GLU A 23 9.44 13.12 -0.78
C GLU A 23 8.49 12.25 -1.62
N SER A 24 7.62 11.52 -0.94
CA SER A 24 6.49 10.86 -1.59
C SER A 24 5.36 11.86 -1.82
N ILE A 25 4.55 11.62 -2.84
CA ILE A 25 3.35 12.39 -3.13
C ILE A 25 2.14 11.59 -2.69
N ASP A 26 1.37 12.19 -1.79
CA ASP A 26 0.17 11.60 -1.20
C ASP A 26 -1.08 12.27 -1.76
N ILE A 27 -2.09 11.46 -2.07
CA ILE A 27 -3.44 11.93 -2.35
C ILE A 27 -4.34 11.67 -1.16
N ILE A 28 -5.17 12.66 -0.82
CA ILE A 28 -6.17 12.59 0.25
C ILE A 28 -7.53 12.87 -0.36
N ILE A 29 -8.42 11.89 -0.31
CA ILE A 29 -9.76 11.97 -0.88
C ILE A 29 -10.77 11.84 0.26
N ASN A 30 -11.57 12.87 0.48
CA ASN A 30 -12.66 12.85 1.43
C ASN A 30 -13.96 12.48 0.71
N ILE A 31 -14.69 11.55 1.30
CA ILE A 31 -15.94 11.01 0.74
C ILE A 31 -17.09 11.54 1.56
N ARG A 32 -18.15 12.01 0.90
CA ARG A 32 -19.38 12.46 1.54
C ARG A 32 -20.43 11.34 1.56
N ASP A 33 -21.37 11.44 2.49
CA ASP A 33 -22.53 10.55 2.57
C ASP A 33 -22.17 9.05 2.68
N LEU A 34 -21.01 8.73 3.26
CA LEU A 34 -20.55 7.36 3.49
C LEU A 34 -20.61 7.01 4.97
N ASP A 35 -21.53 6.15 5.35
CA ASP A 35 -21.63 5.65 6.73
C ASP A 35 -20.63 4.48 6.92
N VAL A 36 -19.48 4.81 7.50
CA VAL A 36 -18.41 3.82 7.77
C VAL A 36 -18.77 2.81 8.87
N LYS A 37 -19.90 2.99 9.58
CA LYS A 37 -20.38 2.00 10.57
C LYS A 37 -20.91 0.75 9.90
N LYS A 38 -21.47 0.89 8.70
CA LYS A 38 -21.94 -0.23 7.89
C LYS A 38 -20.75 -0.98 7.31
N PRO A 39 -20.65 -2.32 7.51
CA PRO A 39 -19.56 -3.13 6.95
C PRO A 39 -19.47 -3.07 5.42
N GLU A 40 -20.61 -2.92 4.75
CA GLU A 40 -20.74 -2.85 3.29
C GLU A 40 -20.01 -1.65 2.69
N ASN A 41 -19.91 -0.56 3.44
CA ASN A 41 -19.25 0.68 3.04
C ASN A 41 -17.73 0.66 3.31
N ARG A 42 -17.24 -0.41 3.96
CA ARG A 42 -15.81 -0.60 4.20
C ARG A 42 -15.23 -1.48 3.12
N PHE A 43 -14.30 -0.96 2.40
CA PHE A 43 -13.55 -1.75 1.40
C PHE A 43 -12.05 -1.54 1.58
N ASN A 44 -11.28 -2.49 1.10
CA ASN A 44 -9.83 -2.43 1.07
C ASN A 44 -9.38 -3.24 -0.14
N GLU A 45 -9.06 -2.54 -1.22
CA GLU A 45 -8.59 -3.12 -2.46
C GLU A 45 -7.13 -2.82 -2.71
N GLU A 46 -6.48 -3.72 -3.41
CA GLU A 46 -5.12 -3.53 -3.87
C GLU A 46 -5.13 -3.15 -5.34
N VAL A 47 -4.57 -1.99 -5.60
CA VAL A 47 -4.53 -1.37 -6.93
C VAL A 47 -3.09 -1.34 -7.41
N THR A 48 -2.84 -1.87 -8.58
CA THR A 48 -1.53 -1.76 -9.24
C THR A 48 -1.49 -0.42 -9.99
N LEU A 49 -0.53 0.42 -9.63
CA LEU A 49 -0.30 1.70 -10.30
C LEU A 49 0.48 1.46 -11.60
N PRO A 50 0.08 2.05 -12.73
CA PRO A 50 0.74 1.83 -14.03
C PRO A 50 2.21 2.28 -14.02
N ASN A 51 2.50 3.41 -13.37
CA ASN A 51 3.86 3.98 -13.33
C ASN A 51 4.59 3.70 -12.00
N GLY A 52 4.07 2.73 -11.20
CA GLY A 52 4.65 2.38 -9.91
C GLY A 52 4.51 3.48 -8.86
N ARG A 53 5.17 3.30 -7.72
CA ARG A 53 5.13 4.22 -6.56
C ARG A 53 6.30 5.19 -6.50
N GLY A 54 7.31 5.03 -7.37
CA GLY A 54 8.55 5.79 -7.34
C GLY A 54 9.41 5.58 -6.08
N LYS A 55 9.10 4.55 -5.29
CA LYS A 55 9.85 4.16 -4.09
C LYS A 55 9.78 2.66 -3.90
N ASP A 56 10.92 2.07 -3.51
CA ASP A 56 11.02 0.65 -3.23
C ASP A 56 10.13 0.24 -2.06
N VAL A 57 9.38 -0.83 -2.29
CA VAL A 57 8.47 -1.43 -1.31
C VAL A 57 9.17 -2.59 -0.64
N LYS A 58 9.19 -2.59 0.69
CA LYS A 58 9.78 -3.67 1.47
C LYS A 58 8.80 -4.84 1.56
N ILE A 59 9.13 -5.92 0.86
CA ILE A 59 8.32 -7.13 0.81
C ILE A 59 8.96 -8.19 1.70
N GLY A 60 8.17 -8.82 2.57
CA GLY A 60 8.59 -9.98 3.35
C GLY A 60 7.91 -11.25 2.83
N VAL A 61 8.64 -12.36 2.87
CA VAL A 61 8.14 -13.67 2.45
C VAL A 61 8.20 -14.63 3.64
N ILE A 62 7.08 -15.32 3.88
CA ILE A 62 6.94 -16.37 4.88
C ILE A 62 6.75 -17.69 4.13
N ALA A 63 7.76 -18.51 4.10
CA ALA A 63 7.74 -19.74 3.30
C ALA A 63 8.59 -20.84 3.92
N ASP A 64 8.54 -22.01 3.31
CA ASP A 64 9.42 -23.13 3.60
C ASP A 64 9.95 -23.75 2.30
N GLY A 65 11.09 -24.45 2.38
CA GLY A 65 11.69 -25.16 1.26
C GLY A 65 12.15 -24.26 0.12
N GLU A 66 11.70 -24.55 -1.11
CA GLU A 66 12.16 -23.91 -2.35
C GLU A 66 11.84 -22.40 -2.42
N LEU A 67 10.68 -21.98 -1.91
CA LEU A 67 10.31 -20.58 -1.92
C LEU A 67 11.25 -19.69 -1.09
N ILE A 68 11.88 -20.24 -0.04
CA ILE A 68 12.91 -19.51 0.73
C ILE A 68 14.12 -19.22 -0.12
N VAL A 69 14.54 -20.20 -0.94
CA VAL A 69 15.68 -20.03 -1.85
C VAL A 69 15.37 -18.96 -2.88
N GLN A 70 14.22 -19.04 -3.55
CA GLN A 70 13.76 -18.03 -4.49
C GLN A 70 13.68 -16.63 -3.86
N ALA A 71 13.19 -16.51 -2.62
CA ALA A 71 13.10 -15.23 -1.92
C ALA A 71 14.47 -14.63 -1.61
N LYS A 72 15.45 -15.46 -1.26
CA LYS A 72 16.84 -15.04 -1.04
C LYS A 72 17.54 -14.65 -2.33
N ASP A 73 17.32 -15.42 -3.40
CA ASP A 73 17.90 -15.16 -4.74
C ASP A 73 17.33 -13.83 -5.31
N ALA A 74 16.07 -13.53 -5.02
CA ALA A 74 15.43 -12.25 -5.34
C ALA A 74 15.91 -11.07 -4.45
N GLY A 75 16.81 -11.30 -3.51
CA GLY A 75 17.41 -10.25 -2.68
C GLY A 75 16.47 -9.67 -1.61
N LEU A 76 15.48 -10.42 -1.14
CA LEU A 76 14.56 -9.95 -0.12
C LEU A 76 15.21 -9.95 1.27
N ASP A 77 15.16 -8.82 1.96
CA ASP A 77 15.74 -8.67 3.30
C ASP A 77 14.97 -9.43 4.38
N THR A 78 13.69 -9.67 4.17
CA THR A 78 12.80 -10.28 5.19
C THR A 78 12.26 -11.61 4.68
N VAL A 79 12.96 -12.68 4.98
CA VAL A 79 12.54 -14.06 4.71
C VAL A 79 12.36 -14.77 6.05
N ILE A 80 11.18 -15.30 6.29
CA ILE A 80 10.76 -15.89 7.58
C ILE A 80 10.44 -17.35 7.35
N ASN A 81 11.10 -18.23 8.08
CA ASN A 81 10.84 -19.67 8.08
C ASN A 81 9.88 -20.06 9.22
N LYS A 82 9.56 -21.34 9.30
CA LYS A 82 8.66 -21.87 10.35
C LYS A 82 9.23 -21.69 11.77
N GLN A 83 10.54 -21.80 11.96
CA GLN A 83 11.19 -21.63 13.27
C GLN A 83 11.12 -20.18 13.71
N ASP A 84 11.39 -19.24 12.80
CA ASP A 84 11.30 -17.80 13.06
C ASP A 84 9.87 -17.39 13.45
N LEU A 85 8.83 -18.03 12.84
CA LEU A 85 7.43 -17.79 13.22
C LEU A 85 7.14 -18.18 14.66
N GLU A 86 7.69 -19.31 15.12
CA GLU A 86 7.52 -19.76 16.52
C GLU A 86 8.23 -18.82 17.49
N GLU A 87 9.40 -18.30 17.13
CA GLU A 87 10.13 -17.29 17.91
C GLU A 87 9.36 -15.98 18.00
N PHE A 88 8.79 -15.49 16.90
CA PHE A 88 7.93 -14.31 16.91
C PHE A 88 6.66 -14.50 17.74
N GLY A 89 6.17 -15.73 17.86
CA GLY A 89 5.07 -16.07 18.77
C GLY A 89 5.43 -15.87 20.24
N LYS A 90 6.71 -16.10 20.61
CA LYS A 90 7.23 -15.92 21.97
C LYS A 90 7.61 -14.47 22.25
N ASP A 91 8.21 -13.76 21.26
CA ASP A 91 8.63 -12.37 21.40
C ASP A 91 7.81 -11.41 20.52
N ARG A 92 6.78 -10.82 21.14
CA ARG A 92 5.94 -9.81 20.49
C ARG A 92 6.67 -8.53 20.10
N LYS A 93 7.81 -8.20 20.71
CA LYS A 93 8.56 -7.00 20.37
C LYS A 93 9.26 -7.17 19.02
N SER A 94 9.90 -8.30 18.81
CA SER A 94 10.52 -8.67 17.52
C SER A 94 9.49 -8.79 16.42
N ALA A 95 8.31 -9.40 16.69
CA ALA A 95 7.21 -9.44 15.75
C ALA A 95 6.70 -8.05 15.33
N LYS A 96 6.59 -7.10 16.28
CA LYS A 96 6.21 -5.72 15.97
C LYS A 96 7.28 -4.98 15.17
N LYS A 97 8.56 -5.21 15.47
CA LYS A 97 9.68 -4.61 14.75
C LYS A 97 9.71 -5.09 13.29
N MET A 98 9.56 -6.40 13.09
CA MET A 98 9.43 -7.00 11.75
C MET A 98 8.22 -6.46 11.00
N ALA A 99 7.03 -6.41 11.64
CA ALA A 99 5.81 -5.88 11.02
C ALA A 99 5.94 -4.40 10.62
N ASN A 100 6.79 -3.62 11.27
CA ASN A 100 7.05 -2.23 10.92
C ASN A 100 8.09 -2.09 9.79
N SER A 101 9.00 -3.06 9.63
CA SER A 101 10.04 -3.01 8.60
C SER A 101 9.56 -3.40 7.22
N VAL A 102 8.40 -4.06 7.08
CA VAL A 102 7.85 -4.52 5.79
C VAL A 102 6.56 -3.78 5.46
N ASP A 103 6.31 -3.57 4.16
CA ASP A 103 5.07 -2.97 3.65
C ASP A 103 4.06 -4.05 3.24
N PHE A 104 4.52 -5.07 2.55
CA PHE A 104 3.71 -6.23 2.15
C PHE A 104 4.32 -7.52 2.67
N LEU A 105 3.44 -8.48 2.95
CA LEU A 105 3.82 -9.83 3.33
C LEU A 105 3.14 -10.82 2.39
N VAL A 106 3.90 -11.82 1.98
CA VAL A 106 3.44 -12.97 1.22
C VAL A 106 3.72 -14.22 2.07
N ALA A 107 2.79 -15.14 2.13
CA ALA A 107 2.97 -16.38 2.88
C ALA A 107 2.56 -17.60 2.06
N GLN A 108 3.31 -18.66 2.16
CA GLN A 108 2.90 -19.96 1.63
C GLN A 108 1.58 -20.40 2.25
N ALA A 109 0.65 -20.90 1.44
CA ALA A 109 -0.71 -21.22 1.87
C ALA A 109 -0.74 -22.19 3.08
N ASP A 110 0.14 -23.16 3.08
CA ASP A 110 0.25 -24.15 4.16
C ASP A 110 0.70 -23.53 5.50
N MET A 111 1.40 -22.42 5.46
CA MET A 111 1.86 -21.71 6.65
C MET A 111 0.86 -20.69 7.20
N MET A 112 -0.20 -20.36 6.46
CA MET A 112 -1.19 -19.35 6.86
C MET A 112 -1.83 -19.61 8.23
N PRO A 113 -2.17 -20.86 8.63
CA PRO A 113 -2.70 -21.14 9.98
C PRO A 113 -1.71 -20.75 11.08
N LEU A 114 -0.41 -21.03 10.88
CA LEU A 114 0.64 -20.68 11.84
C LEU A 114 0.84 -19.17 11.91
N VAL A 115 0.85 -18.49 10.75
CA VAL A 115 0.91 -17.02 10.67
C VAL A 115 -0.27 -16.39 11.40
N GLY A 116 -1.48 -16.89 11.19
CA GLY A 116 -2.67 -16.43 11.90
C GLY A 116 -2.55 -16.55 13.41
N ARG A 117 -2.01 -17.67 13.88
CA ARG A 117 -1.83 -17.96 15.32
C ARG A 117 -0.75 -17.07 15.96
N PHE A 118 0.41 -16.93 15.35
CA PHE A 118 1.57 -16.26 15.96
C PHE A 118 1.63 -14.77 15.62
N LEU A 119 1.40 -14.39 14.38
CA LEU A 119 1.53 -13.01 13.89
C LEU A 119 0.19 -12.29 13.72
N GLY A 120 -0.94 -13.01 13.70
CA GLY A 120 -2.28 -12.43 13.53
C GLY A 120 -2.57 -11.25 14.46
N PRO A 121 -2.32 -11.35 15.77
CA PRO A 121 -2.55 -10.24 16.72
C PRO A 121 -1.69 -8.99 16.46
N VAL A 122 -0.58 -9.14 15.71
CA VAL A 122 0.34 -8.03 15.37
C VAL A 122 0.04 -7.47 13.99
N LEU A 123 -0.17 -8.34 12.99
CA LEU A 123 -0.37 -7.98 11.59
C LEU A 123 -1.81 -7.53 11.29
N GLY A 124 -2.80 -8.17 11.92
CA GLY A 124 -4.22 -7.89 11.71
C GLY A 124 -4.58 -6.41 11.91
N PRO A 125 -4.33 -5.81 13.10
CA PRO A 125 -4.63 -4.39 13.35
C PRO A 125 -3.91 -3.42 12.42
N ARG A 126 -2.75 -3.84 11.87
CA ARG A 126 -1.96 -3.04 10.93
C ARG A 126 -2.44 -3.16 9.48
N GLY A 127 -3.33 -4.11 9.18
CA GLY A 127 -3.75 -4.42 7.82
C GLY A 127 -2.63 -5.00 6.95
N LYS A 128 -1.64 -5.66 7.58
CA LYS A 128 -0.48 -6.27 6.91
C LYS A 128 -0.54 -7.80 6.90
N MET A 129 -1.75 -8.37 6.93
CA MET A 129 -1.90 -9.83 6.79
C MET A 129 -1.30 -10.28 5.46
N PRO A 130 -0.51 -11.37 5.46
CA PRO A 130 0.12 -11.85 4.25
C PRO A 130 -0.88 -12.39 3.25
N LYS A 131 -0.52 -12.31 1.97
CA LYS A 131 -1.25 -12.96 0.89
C LYS A 131 -0.85 -14.42 0.81
N PRO A 132 -1.84 -15.35 0.79
CA PRO A 132 -1.54 -16.75 0.56
C PRO A 132 -1.08 -16.98 -0.87
N VAL A 133 0.00 -17.72 -1.05
CA VAL A 133 0.51 -18.14 -2.35
C VAL A 133 0.75 -19.65 -2.36
N PRO A 134 0.54 -20.34 -3.49
CA PRO A 134 0.88 -21.74 -3.61
C PRO A 134 2.40 -21.94 -3.59
N ALA A 135 2.85 -23.10 -3.11
CA ALA A 135 4.28 -23.42 -3.02
C ALA A 135 5.01 -23.45 -4.36
N SER A 136 4.28 -23.64 -5.47
CA SER A 136 4.83 -23.74 -6.83
C SER A 136 4.88 -22.42 -7.59
N ILE A 137 4.59 -21.27 -6.94
CA ILE A 137 4.58 -19.98 -7.61
C ILE A 137 6.02 -19.49 -7.88
N LYS A 138 6.21 -18.80 -9.00
CA LYS A 138 7.40 -17.99 -9.24
C LYS A 138 7.24 -16.66 -8.54
N LEU A 139 8.18 -16.31 -7.66
CA LEU A 139 8.09 -15.09 -6.84
C LEU A 139 8.31 -13.82 -7.64
N ASP A 140 9.20 -13.83 -8.66
CA ASP A 140 9.59 -12.60 -9.37
C ASP A 140 8.41 -11.80 -9.94
N PRO A 141 7.47 -12.38 -10.72
CA PRO A 141 6.34 -11.61 -11.27
C PRO A 141 5.41 -11.06 -10.17
N LEU A 142 5.32 -11.79 -9.05
CA LEU A 142 4.51 -11.36 -7.92
C LEU A 142 5.16 -10.18 -7.19
N LEU A 143 6.48 -10.22 -7.03
CA LEU A 143 7.24 -9.14 -6.38
C LEU A 143 7.18 -7.85 -7.20
N GLU A 144 7.38 -7.93 -8.52
CA GLU A 144 7.24 -6.78 -9.44
C GLU A 144 5.84 -6.15 -9.32
N ARG A 145 4.80 -6.98 -9.33
CA ARG A 145 3.43 -6.50 -9.15
C ARG A 145 3.22 -5.84 -7.80
N LEU A 146 3.76 -6.40 -6.71
CA LEU A 146 3.62 -5.84 -5.37
C LEU A 146 4.37 -4.52 -5.20
N GLN A 147 5.49 -4.33 -5.89
CA GLN A 147 6.22 -3.06 -5.90
C GLN A 147 5.38 -1.90 -6.45
N SER A 148 4.53 -2.17 -7.43
CA SER A 148 3.63 -1.17 -8.01
C SER A 148 2.27 -1.09 -7.31
N THR A 149 2.00 -1.95 -6.33
CA THR A 149 0.68 -2.06 -5.68
C THR A 149 0.54 -1.11 -4.50
N VAL A 150 -0.61 -0.44 -4.42
CA VAL A 150 -1.06 0.36 -3.27
C VAL A 150 -2.37 -0.18 -2.71
N LYS A 151 -2.62 0.07 -1.41
CA LYS A 151 -3.87 -0.32 -0.75
C LYS A 151 -4.81 0.87 -0.71
N VAL A 152 -5.91 0.76 -1.42
CA VAL A 152 -7.00 1.75 -1.49
C VAL A 152 -8.14 1.27 -0.60
N GLY A 153 -8.51 2.02 0.40
CA GLY A 153 -9.62 1.57 1.23
C GLY A 153 -10.11 2.56 2.25
N VAL A 154 -11.36 2.36 2.64
CA VAL A 154 -12.05 3.10 3.70
C VAL A 154 -12.22 2.18 4.90
N LYS A 155 -11.74 2.60 6.07
CA LYS A 155 -11.80 1.80 7.31
C LYS A 155 -12.68 2.44 8.38
N GLN A 156 -12.17 3.44 9.08
CA GLN A 156 -12.81 4.09 10.22
C GLN A 156 -13.32 5.50 9.89
N GLN A 157 -12.72 6.13 8.90
CA GLN A 157 -13.06 7.48 8.45
C GLN A 157 -13.46 7.44 6.98
N PRO A 158 -14.39 8.28 6.54
CA PRO A 158 -14.80 8.38 5.15
C PRO A 158 -13.75 9.16 4.33
N SER A 159 -12.51 8.71 4.41
CA SER A 159 -11.37 9.30 3.71
C SER A 159 -10.38 8.23 3.30
N VAL A 160 -9.78 8.43 2.14
CA VAL A 160 -8.74 7.59 1.56
C VAL A 160 -7.46 8.40 1.47
N GLN A 161 -6.36 7.83 1.96
CA GLN A 161 -5.04 8.45 1.94
C GLN A 161 -4.06 7.44 1.35
N ILE A 162 -3.41 7.80 0.25
CA ILE A 162 -2.59 6.88 -0.53
C ILE A 162 -1.38 7.61 -1.10
N VAL A 163 -0.23 6.95 -1.09
CA VAL A 163 0.95 7.36 -1.84
C VAL A 163 0.72 7.03 -3.32
N VAL A 164 0.83 8.01 -4.20
CA VAL A 164 0.59 7.86 -5.65
C VAL A 164 1.86 8.03 -6.48
N GLY A 165 2.96 8.43 -5.85
CA GLY A 165 4.23 8.58 -6.53
C GLY A 165 5.31 9.20 -5.65
N SER A 166 6.41 9.57 -6.26
CA SER A 166 7.50 10.30 -5.63
C SER A 166 7.78 11.61 -6.37
N GLN A 167 8.51 12.51 -5.73
CA GLN A 167 8.86 13.81 -6.28
C GLN A 167 9.68 13.71 -7.58
N ASP A 168 10.43 12.61 -7.75
CA ASP A 168 11.30 12.38 -8.92
C ASP A 168 10.54 11.90 -10.17
N MET A 169 9.27 11.49 -10.02
CA MET A 169 8.43 11.05 -11.14
C MET A 169 7.90 12.25 -11.94
N SER A 170 7.54 12.03 -13.21
CA SER A 170 6.88 13.05 -14.02
C SER A 170 5.49 13.41 -13.48
N ASP A 171 5.01 14.61 -13.77
CA ASP A 171 3.68 15.05 -13.28
C ASP A 171 2.56 14.29 -13.98
N GLU A 172 2.79 13.89 -15.23
CA GLU A 172 1.90 13.07 -16.04
C GLU A 172 1.76 11.65 -15.48
N ASP A 173 2.87 11.00 -15.11
CA ASP A 173 2.85 9.65 -14.54
C ASP A 173 2.10 9.61 -13.21
N ILE A 174 2.29 10.65 -12.37
CA ILE A 174 1.57 10.77 -11.11
C ILE A 174 0.08 11.00 -11.35
N ALA A 175 -0.28 11.82 -12.35
CA ALA A 175 -1.67 12.06 -12.71
C ALA A 175 -2.37 10.79 -13.22
N GLU A 176 -1.69 9.95 -14.00
CA GLU A 176 -2.21 8.66 -14.47
C GLU A 176 -2.42 7.70 -13.29
N ASN A 177 -1.48 7.64 -12.35
CA ASN A 177 -1.63 6.89 -11.11
C ASN A 177 -2.86 7.35 -10.30
N ILE A 178 -3.06 8.66 -10.19
CA ILE A 178 -4.24 9.23 -9.50
C ILE A 178 -5.54 8.85 -10.21
N GLU A 179 -5.59 8.92 -11.55
CA GLU A 179 -6.78 8.54 -12.31
C GLU A 179 -7.12 7.06 -12.14
N THR A 180 -6.11 6.19 -12.05
CA THR A 180 -6.28 4.77 -11.74
C THR A 180 -6.93 4.57 -10.37
N VAL A 181 -6.46 5.30 -9.35
CA VAL A 181 -7.05 5.27 -8.00
C VAL A 181 -8.50 5.78 -8.02
N LEU A 182 -8.78 6.88 -8.73
CA LEU A 182 -10.14 7.44 -8.87
C LEU A 182 -11.09 6.46 -9.56
N THR A 183 -10.62 5.71 -10.56
CA THR A 183 -11.41 4.69 -11.26
C THR A 183 -11.79 3.55 -10.32
N VAL A 184 -10.90 3.13 -9.43
CA VAL A 184 -11.19 2.11 -8.43
C VAL A 184 -12.18 2.62 -7.39
N LEU A 185 -12.05 3.87 -6.95
CA LEU A 185 -13.02 4.50 -6.04
C LEU A 185 -14.39 4.60 -6.68
N ASP A 186 -14.47 4.96 -7.96
CA ASP A 186 -15.71 5.07 -8.71
C ASP A 186 -16.51 3.76 -8.75
N ARG A 187 -15.79 2.62 -8.83
CA ARG A 187 -16.40 1.27 -8.80
C ARG A 187 -16.90 0.86 -7.43
N ASN A 188 -16.24 1.31 -6.37
CA ASN A 188 -16.53 0.90 -4.99
C ASN A 188 -17.53 1.80 -4.28
N LEU A 189 -17.77 3.01 -4.79
CA LEU A 189 -18.71 3.95 -4.24
C LEU A 189 -20.07 3.85 -4.95
N GLU A 190 -21.17 3.80 -4.17
CA GLU A 190 -22.54 3.64 -4.72
C GLU A 190 -22.91 4.74 -5.74
N LYS A 191 -22.48 5.98 -5.49
CA LYS A 191 -22.74 7.13 -6.39
C LYS A 191 -21.48 7.57 -7.13
N GLY A 192 -20.45 6.74 -7.13
CA GLY A 192 -19.21 6.97 -7.83
C GLY A 192 -18.52 8.29 -7.46
N ARG A 193 -17.91 8.94 -8.44
CA ARG A 193 -17.16 10.19 -8.27
C ARG A 193 -17.98 11.33 -7.64
N SER A 194 -19.32 11.31 -7.73
CA SER A 194 -20.17 12.34 -7.15
C SER A 194 -20.13 12.36 -5.61
N GLN A 195 -19.67 11.27 -4.98
CA GLN A 195 -19.46 11.19 -3.53
C GLN A 195 -18.14 11.80 -3.08
N ILE A 196 -17.23 12.16 -3.98
CA ILE A 196 -16.00 12.85 -3.61
C ILE A 196 -16.36 14.27 -3.17
N LYS A 197 -16.08 14.56 -1.89
CA LYS A 197 -16.31 15.89 -1.30
C LYS A 197 -15.18 16.85 -1.60
N SER A 198 -13.95 16.38 -1.47
CA SER A 198 -12.74 17.15 -1.71
C SER A 198 -11.57 16.21 -1.96
N MET A 199 -10.65 16.67 -2.77
CA MET A 199 -9.41 15.96 -3.09
C MET A 199 -8.23 16.91 -2.88
N PHE A 200 -7.21 16.42 -2.22
CA PHE A 200 -6.00 17.16 -1.92
C PHE A 200 -4.78 16.35 -2.33
N ILE A 201 -3.76 17.05 -2.77
CA ILE A 201 -2.44 16.49 -3.08
C ILE A 201 -1.42 17.19 -2.19
N LYS A 202 -0.46 16.43 -1.69
CA LYS A 202 0.65 16.98 -0.92
C LYS A 202 1.90 16.13 -1.07
N THR A 203 3.05 16.74 -0.91
CA THR A 203 4.29 16.01 -0.63
C THR A 203 4.35 15.64 0.87
N THR A 204 5.20 14.69 1.25
CA THR A 204 5.27 14.16 2.63
C THR A 204 5.29 15.27 3.69
N MET A 205 6.10 16.30 3.48
CA MET A 205 6.30 17.41 4.43
C MET A 205 5.87 18.78 3.88
N GLY A 206 5.40 18.81 2.64
CA GLY A 206 4.96 20.06 1.99
C GLY A 206 3.55 20.48 2.39
N PRO A 207 3.13 21.66 1.93
CA PRO A 207 1.77 22.14 2.11
C PRO A 207 0.77 21.30 1.30
N VAL A 208 -0.49 21.46 1.64
CA VAL A 208 -1.61 20.77 1.00
C VAL A 208 -2.14 21.61 -0.14
N VAL A 209 -2.22 21.06 -1.34
CA VAL A 209 -2.84 21.67 -2.51
C VAL A 209 -4.22 21.05 -2.74
N ARG A 210 -5.23 21.87 -2.89
CA ARG A 210 -6.59 21.42 -3.16
C ARG A 210 -6.82 21.27 -4.66
N VAL A 211 -7.41 20.13 -5.07
CA VAL A 211 -7.76 19.88 -6.48
C VAL A 211 -9.25 20.12 -6.72
N ILE A 212 -10.10 19.64 -5.78
CA ILE A 212 -11.57 19.80 -5.79
C ILE A 212 -12.04 20.30 -4.44
#